data_2a9b2e4380a857649fa99b8095defae6
#
_entry.id   2a9b2e4380a857649fa99b8095defae6
#
_cell.length_a   1.000
_cell.length_b   1.000
_cell.length_c   1.000
_cell.angle_alpha   90.00
_cell.angle_beta   90.00
_cell.angle_gamma   90.00
#
_symmetry.space_group_name_H-M   'P 1'
#
loop_
_entity.id
_entity.type
_entity.pdbx_description
1 polymer ?
#
loop_
_entity_poly.entity_id
_entity_poly.type
_entity_poly.pdbx_seq_one_letter_code
_entity_poly.pdbx_strand_id
1 'polypeptide(L)'
;IHSKYAITNLGALLFAKELKDFAAVERKSVRVIDYKGTNKVETEREQIGAKGYALGFEGLVTWINGQLPANEEIGKALRTESRMYPEIAIRELVGNLLIHQDLNSKGFPMIEIFKDRIEFTNPGEPIVNPDRFIDAYNSRNDKLADLMRRMGFCEEKGSGMDKVFFYNELYQLPPINVLVVEHKTRVTIYSYKALNDLDKKEKIRACYQHACLKYVSNDKMTNQSLRDRFKIED
;
A
#
# COMPACT_ATOMS: atom_id res chain seq x y z
N ILE A 1 -16.80 -39.43 21.29
CA ILE A 1 -17.23 -38.03 21.37
C ILE A 1 -16.41 -37.28 20.33
N HIS A 2 -16.96 -37.09 19.13
CA HIS A 2 -16.32 -36.24 18.11
C HIS A 2 -16.61 -34.78 18.47
N SER A 3 -15.65 -34.10 19.09
CA SER A 3 -15.72 -32.66 19.26
C SER A 3 -15.65 -32.04 17.85
N LYS A 4 -16.78 -31.52 17.37
CA LYS A 4 -16.81 -30.74 16.12
C LYS A 4 -16.14 -29.39 16.42
N TYR A 5 -14.93 -29.20 15.94
CA TYR A 5 -14.29 -27.88 15.94
C TYR A 5 -14.98 -27.00 14.89
N ALA A 6 -15.37 -25.80 15.26
CA ALA A 6 -15.87 -24.80 14.34
C ALA A 6 -14.72 -23.88 13.91
N ILE A 7 -14.55 -23.68 12.60
CA ILE A 7 -13.59 -22.71 12.08
C ILE A 7 -14.22 -21.31 12.20
N THR A 8 -13.54 -20.40 12.87
CA THR A 8 -13.97 -19.00 12.96
C THR A 8 -13.72 -18.25 11.66
N ASN A 9 -14.48 -17.18 11.40
CA ASN A 9 -14.23 -16.33 10.24
C ASN A 9 -12.80 -15.77 10.22
N LEU A 10 -12.24 -15.41 11.37
CA LEU A 10 -10.85 -14.96 11.48
C LEU A 10 -9.86 -16.08 11.14
N GLY A 11 -10.14 -17.31 11.61
CA GLY A 11 -9.32 -18.48 11.26
C GLY A 11 -9.35 -18.77 9.76
N ALA A 12 -10.54 -18.73 9.14
CA ALA A 12 -10.69 -18.89 7.70
C ALA A 12 -9.99 -17.77 6.93
N LEU A 13 -10.16 -16.50 7.35
CA LEU A 13 -9.54 -15.33 6.71
C LEU A 13 -8.00 -15.42 6.70
N LEU A 14 -7.40 -15.98 7.75
CA LEU A 14 -5.94 -16.12 7.86
C LEU A 14 -5.40 -17.40 7.19
N PHE A 15 -6.08 -18.54 7.37
CA PHE A 15 -5.48 -19.85 7.11
C PHE A 15 -6.27 -20.72 6.10
N ALA A 16 -7.34 -20.22 5.47
CA ALA A 16 -8.04 -20.99 4.44
C ALA A 16 -7.10 -21.30 3.27
N LYS A 17 -7.17 -22.52 2.76
CA LYS A 17 -6.53 -22.87 1.47
C LYS A 17 -7.24 -22.17 0.33
N GLU A 18 -8.57 -22.08 0.42
CA GLU A 18 -9.44 -21.40 -0.53
C GLU A 18 -10.47 -20.56 0.24
N LEU A 19 -10.40 -19.23 0.16
CA LEU A 19 -11.35 -18.33 0.85
C LEU A 19 -12.79 -18.49 0.34
N LYS A 20 -12.96 -18.88 -0.93
CA LYS A 20 -14.28 -19.12 -1.52
C LYS A 20 -15.07 -20.25 -0.84
N ASP A 21 -14.42 -21.14 -0.11
CA ASP A 21 -15.07 -22.23 0.63
C ASP A 21 -15.77 -21.73 1.90
N PHE A 22 -15.59 -20.45 2.25
CA PHE A 22 -16.15 -19.81 3.44
C PHE A 22 -16.96 -18.59 3.06
N ALA A 23 -18.28 -18.74 2.93
CA ALA A 23 -19.21 -17.71 2.45
C ALA A 23 -19.07 -16.34 3.15
N ALA A 24 -18.72 -16.33 4.45
CA ALA A 24 -18.56 -15.10 5.21
C ALA A 24 -17.32 -14.28 4.80
N VAL A 25 -16.30 -14.92 4.18
CA VAL A 25 -15.01 -14.29 3.84
C VAL A 25 -14.61 -14.44 2.37
N GLU A 26 -15.43 -15.05 1.54
CA GLU A 26 -15.14 -15.28 0.10
C GLU A 26 -14.76 -14.00 -0.65
N ARG A 27 -15.42 -12.86 -0.32
CA ARG A 27 -15.20 -11.56 -0.94
C ARG A 27 -14.13 -10.72 -0.24
N LYS A 28 -13.36 -11.31 0.67
CA LYS A 28 -12.25 -10.63 1.36
C LYS A 28 -10.90 -10.91 0.70
N SER A 29 -10.88 -11.72 -0.35
CA SER A 29 -9.72 -11.91 -1.21
C SER A 29 -9.31 -10.61 -1.89
N VAL A 30 -8.00 -10.37 -2.00
CA VAL A 30 -7.50 -9.22 -2.76
C VAL A 30 -7.67 -9.47 -4.25
N ARG A 31 -8.21 -8.49 -4.94
CA ARG A 31 -8.27 -8.46 -6.40
C ARG A 31 -7.19 -7.52 -6.92
N VAL A 32 -6.31 -8.03 -7.75
CA VAL A 32 -5.25 -7.25 -8.40
C VAL A 32 -5.55 -7.17 -9.89
N ILE A 33 -5.55 -5.96 -10.44
CA ILE A 33 -5.80 -5.70 -11.85
C ILE A 33 -4.64 -4.89 -12.39
N ASP A 34 -4.02 -5.37 -13.46
CA ASP A 34 -2.97 -4.68 -14.20
C ASP A 34 -3.57 -4.15 -15.51
N TYR A 35 -3.42 -2.84 -15.74
CA TYR A 35 -3.95 -2.16 -16.91
C TYR A 35 -2.82 -1.79 -17.88
N LYS A 36 -3.08 -1.94 -19.19
CA LYS A 36 -2.09 -1.59 -20.24
C LYS A 36 -1.73 -0.11 -20.33
N GLY A 37 -2.51 0.76 -19.73
CA GLY A 37 -2.37 2.21 -19.84
C GLY A 37 -2.53 2.95 -18.52
N THR A 38 -2.93 4.21 -18.61
CA THR A 38 -3.24 5.08 -17.46
C THR A 38 -4.72 5.11 -17.10
N ASN A 39 -5.54 4.33 -17.81
CA ASN A 39 -6.99 4.22 -17.61
C ASN A 39 -7.42 2.75 -17.48
N LYS A 40 -8.69 2.51 -17.12
CA LYS A 40 -9.25 1.19 -16.86
C LYS A 40 -9.85 0.49 -18.09
N VAL A 41 -9.53 0.96 -19.31
CA VAL A 41 -10.19 0.47 -20.53
C VAL A 41 -9.65 -0.90 -20.94
N GLU A 42 -8.33 -1.08 -20.90
CA GLU A 42 -7.70 -2.33 -21.30
C GLU A 42 -6.97 -2.98 -20.13
N THR A 43 -7.50 -4.13 -19.72
CA THR A 43 -6.85 -5.00 -18.72
C THR A 43 -5.79 -5.86 -19.40
N GLU A 44 -4.59 -5.87 -18.85
CA GLU A 44 -3.53 -6.79 -19.26
C GLU A 44 -3.62 -8.10 -18.50
N ARG A 45 -3.78 -8.01 -17.19
CA ARG A 45 -3.89 -9.18 -16.29
C ARG A 45 -4.85 -8.89 -15.15
N GLU A 46 -5.47 -9.95 -14.66
CA GLU A 46 -6.27 -9.92 -13.45
C GLU A 46 -6.00 -11.16 -12.61
N GLN A 47 -5.82 -10.96 -11.31
CA GLN A 47 -5.61 -12.03 -10.34
C GLN A 47 -6.49 -11.79 -9.12
N ILE A 48 -7.19 -12.83 -8.69
CA ILE A 48 -7.94 -12.84 -7.42
C ILE A 48 -7.20 -13.78 -6.46
N GLY A 49 -6.86 -13.29 -5.27
CA GLY A 49 -6.23 -14.10 -4.23
C GLY A 49 -7.18 -15.22 -3.78
N ALA A 50 -6.70 -16.44 -3.76
CA ALA A 50 -7.49 -17.59 -3.33
C ALA A 50 -7.29 -17.94 -1.85
N LYS A 51 -6.07 -17.75 -1.35
CA LYS A 51 -5.64 -18.20 -0.03
C LYS A 51 -5.96 -17.18 1.07
N GLY A 52 -6.10 -17.68 2.29
CA GLY A 52 -6.12 -16.84 3.49
C GLY A 52 -4.83 -16.01 3.61
N TYR A 53 -4.92 -14.90 4.33
CA TYR A 53 -3.88 -13.86 4.33
C TYR A 53 -2.51 -14.37 4.77
N ALA A 54 -2.44 -15.21 5.82
CA ALA A 54 -1.17 -15.78 6.29
C ALA A 54 -0.51 -16.71 5.25
N LEU A 55 -1.30 -17.38 4.44
CA LEU A 55 -0.80 -18.30 3.41
C LEU A 55 -0.51 -17.62 2.06
N GLY A 56 -1.17 -16.47 1.81
CA GLY A 56 -1.12 -15.81 0.52
C GLY A 56 -0.28 -14.54 0.47
N PHE A 57 0.06 -13.93 1.63
CA PHE A 57 0.68 -12.61 1.71
C PHE A 57 1.98 -12.47 0.92
N GLU A 58 2.95 -13.34 1.16
CA GLU A 58 4.26 -13.28 0.50
C GLU A 58 4.13 -13.50 -1.02
N GLY A 59 3.28 -14.45 -1.42
CA GLY A 59 3.00 -14.69 -2.84
C GLY A 59 2.33 -13.48 -3.52
N LEU A 60 1.41 -12.81 -2.83
CA LEU A 60 0.75 -11.60 -3.33
C LEU A 60 1.76 -10.45 -3.51
N VAL A 61 2.58 -10.17 -2.49
CA VAL A 61 3.61 -9.10 -2.55
C VAL A 61 4.61 -9.39 -3.67
N THR A 62 5.10 -10.64 -3.76
CA THR A 62 6.04 -11.06 -4.82
C THR A 62 5.41 -10.90 -6.21
N TRP A 63 4.15 -11.32 -6.37
CA TRP A 63 3.46 -11.20 -7.65
C TRP A 63 3.29 -9.74 -8.07
N ILE A 64 2.83 -8.87 -7.14
CA ILE A 64 2.70 -7.43 -7.41
C ILE A 64 4.03 -6.83 -7.84
N ASN A 65 5.10 -7.05 -7.07
CA ASN A 65 6.42 -6.53 -7.39
C ASN A 65 6.95 -7.04 -8.75
N GLY A 66 6.56 -8.23 -9.16
CA GLY A 66 6.90 -8.79 -10.48
C GLY A 66 6.14 -8.14 -11.65
N GLN A 67 5.01 -7.45 -11.39
CA GLN A 67 4.27 -6.69 -12.42
C GLN A 67 4.75 -5.24 -12.52
N LEU A 68 5.44 -4.74 -11.47
CA LEU A 68 5.84 -3.33 -11.44
C LEU A 68 7.04 -3.08 -12.36
N PRO A 69 7.07 -1.92 -13.05
CA PRO A 69 8.20 -1.56 -13.90
C PRO A 69 9.51 -1.55 -13.12
N ALA A 70 10.52 -2.22 -13.65
CA ALA A 70 11.90 -2.13 -13.20
C ALA A 70 12.73 -1.48 -14.31
N ASN A 71 13.53 -0.49 -13.96
CA ASN A 71 14.53 0.06 -14.88
C ASN A 71 15.84 -0.72 -14.69
N GLU A 72 16.37 -1.31 -15.76
CA GLU A 72 17.73 -1.83 -15.76
C GLU A 72 18.70 -0.64 -15.87
N GLU A 73 19.35 -0.29 -14.76
CA GLU A 73 20.53 0.57 -14.83
C GLU A 73 21.76 -0.28 -15.20
N ILE A 74 22.23 -0.11 -16.43
CA ILE A 74 23.46 -0.75 -16.90
C ILE A 74 24.64 0.10 -16.39
N GLY A 75 25.11 -0.17 -15.18
CA GLY A 75 26.36 0.35 -14.66
C GLY A 75 27.56 -0.37 -15.32
N LYS A 76 28.73 0.29 -15.32
CA LYS A 76 29.96 -0.22 -16.00
C LYS A 76 30.46 -1.60 -15.50
N ALA A 77 29.94 -2.14 -14.41
CA ALA A 77 30.42 -3.41 -13.82
C ALA A 77 29.33 -4.33 -13.25
N LEU A 78 28.12 -3.87 -12.96
CA LEU A 78 27.03 -4.66 -12.40
C LEU A 78 25.69 -4.15 -12.93
N ARG A 79 24.83 -5.09 -13.32
CA ARG A 79 23.41 -4.79 -13.57
C ARG A 79 22.75 -4.59 -12.21
N THR A 80 22.24 -3.40 -11.94
CA THR A 80 21.41 -3.14 -10.78
C THR A 80 19.99 -2.89 -11.27
N GLU A 81 19.05 -3.73 -10.87
CA GLU A 81 17.62 -3.43 -11.06
C GLU A 81 17.25 -2.28 -10.15
N SER A 82 16.96 -1.13 -10.73
CA SER A 82 16.35 -0.01 -10.00
C SER A 82 14.83 -0.12 -10.16
N ARG A 83 14.14 -0.51 -9.09
CA ARG A 83 12.68 -0.60 -9.11
C ARG A 83 12.07 0.80 -9.06
N MET A 84 11.02 1.02 -9.84
CA MET A 84 10.30 2.30 -9.88
C MET A 84 9.63 2.63 -8.55
N TYR A 85 9.17 1.62 -7.81
CA TYR A 85 8.48 1.76 -6.54
C TYR A 85 9.25 1.03 -5.42
N PRO A 86 9.31 1.61 -4.20
CA PRO A 86 9.97 0.96 -3.07
C PRO A 86 9.19 -0.27 -2.60
N GLU A 87 9.82 -1.45 -2.63
CA GLU A 87 9.20 -2.72 -2.22
C GLU A 87 8.64 -2.68 -0.80
N ILE A 88 9.34 -1.98 0.11
CA ILE A 88 8.91 -1.80 1.49
C ILE A 88 7.57 -1.06 1.53
N ALA A 89 7.40 0.00 0.73
CA ALA A 89 6.14 0.72 0.67
C ALA A 89 5.01 -0.14 0.09
N ILE A 90 5.27 -0.93 -0.96
CA ILE A 90 4.29 -1.86 -1.53
C ILE A 90 3.87 -2.89 -0.48
N ARG A 91 4.82 -3.51 0.22
CA ARG A 91 4.56 -4.49 1.28
C ARG A 91 3.67 -3.92 2.39
N GLU A 92 4.00 -2.74 2.88
CA GLU A 92 3.24 -2.05 3.93
C GLU A 92 1.83 -1.69 3.46
N LEU A 93 1.67 -1.20 2.23
CA LEU A 93 0.34 -0.89 1.69
C LEU A 93 -0.52 -2.14 1.47
N VAL A 94 0.07 -3.26 1.08
CA VAL A 94 -0.64 -4.56 1.02
C VAL A 94 -1.07 -4.98 2.42
N GLY A 95 -0.20 -4.88 3.44
CA GLY A 95 -0.55 -5.16 4.83
C GLY A 95 -1.72 -4.28 5.32
N ASN A 96 -1.63 -2.97 5.09
CA ASN A 96 -2.66 -2.01 5.46
C ASN A 96 -3.99 -2.28 4.71
N LEU A 97 -3.92 -2.64 3.43
CA LEU A 97 -5.08 -3.03 2.65
C LEU A 97 -5.86 -4.19 3.29
N LEU A 98 -5.16 -5.20 3.79
CA LEU A 98 -5.76 -6.37 4.43
C LEU A 98 -6.33 -6.06 5.82
N ILE A 99 -5.59 -5.29 6.63
CA ILE A 99 -5.94 -5.00 8.02
C ILE A 99 -7.09 -4.00 8.15
N HIS A 100 -7.09 -2.95 7.33
CA HIS A 100 -7.99 -1.81 7.52
C HIS A 100 -9.29 -1.90 6.71
N GLN A 101 -9.54 -2.98 5.97
CA GLN A 101 -10.80 -3.15 5.26
C GLN A 101 -12.00 -3.26 6.21
N ASP A 102 -13.14 -2.78 5.77
CA ASP A 102 -14.41 -3.07 6.44
C ASP A 102 -14.87 -4.49 6.08
N LEU A 103 -14.72 -5.40 7.04
CA LEU A 103 -15.10 -6.80 6.87
C LEU A 103 -16.61 -7.00 6.74
N ASN A 104 -17.44 -6.02 7.13
CA ASN A 104 -18.88 -6.06 6.93
C ASN A 104 -19.30 -5.57 5.54
N SER A 105 -18.45 -4.83 4.85
CA SER A 105 -18.71 -4.38 3.47
C SER A 105 -18.70 -5.56 2.50
N LYS A 106 -19.52 -5.51 1.45
CA LYS A 106 -19.54 -6.51 0.37
C LYS A 106 -18.42 -6.31 -0.67
N GLY A 107 -17.63 -5.25 -0.58
CA GLY A 107 -16.56 -4.95 -1.53
C GLY A 107 -15.33 -5.86 -1.37
N PHE A 108 -14.53 -5.90 -2.42
CA PHE A 108 -13.20 -6.52 -2.40
C PHE A 108 -12.13 -5.47 -2.08
N PRO A 109 -11.09 -5.80 -1.30
CA PRO A 109 -9.86 -5.02 -1.33
C PRO A 109 -9.22 -5.14 -2.72
N MET A 110 -8.85 -4.00 -3.31
CA MET A 110 -8.35 -3.94 -4.70
C MET A 110 -7.00 -3.29 -4.79
N ILE A 111 -6.15 -3.84 -5.65
CA ILE A 111 -4.90 -3.24 -6.10
C ILE A 111 -4.98 -3.07 -7.60
N GLU A 112 -4.81 -1.85 -8.08
CA GLU A 112 -4.91 -1.51 -9.49
C GLU A 112 -3.57 -0.91 -9.93
N ILE A 113 -2.92 -1.58 -10.88
CA ILE A 113 -1.62 -1.21 -11.42
C ILE A 113 -1.85 -0.51 -12.76
N PHE A 114 -1.29 0.69 -12.92
CA PHE A 114 -1.31 1.47 -14.14
C PHE A 114 0.12 1.81 -14.55
N LYS A 115 0.33 2.30 -15.75
CA LYS A 115 1.67 2.72 -16.20
C LYS A 115 2.27 3.86 -15.40
N ASP A 116 1.43 4.71 -14.81
CA ASP A 116 1.83 5.94 -14.10
C ASP A 116 1.58 5.92 -12.60
N ARG A 117 0.94 4.88 -12.05
CA ARG A 117 0.60 4.79 -10.63
C ARG A 117 0.15 3.41 -10.20
N ILE A 118 0.07 3.21 -8.88
CA ILE A 118 -0.58 2.07 -8.25
C ILE A 118 -1.63 2.59 -7.29
N GLU A 119 -2.82 2.02 -7.32
CA GLU A 119 -3.94 2.35 -6.44
C GLU A 119 -4.26 1.17 -5.52
N PHE A 120 -4.32 1.42 -4.20
CA PHE A 120 -4.73 0.47 -3.18
C PHE A 120 -6.08 0.94 -2.63
N THR A 121 -7.14 0.19 -2.88
CA THR A 121 -8.51 0.58 -2.52
C THR A 121 -9.12 -0.39 -1.51
N ASN A 122 -9.41 0.13 -0.31
CA ASN A 122 -10.10 -0.60 0.75
C ASN A 122 -11.60 -0.33 0.72
N PRO A 123 -12.44 -1.36 0.91
CA PRO A 123 -13.81 -1.16 1.40
C PRO A 123 -13.78 -0.52 2.80
N GLY A 124 -14.54 0.57 2.97
CA GLY A 124 -14.66 1.31 4.22
C GLY A 124 -13.90 2.64 4.24
N GLU A 125 -14.44 3.59 5.01
CA GLU A 125 -13.80 4.88 5.26
C GLU A 125 -12.69 4.72 6.30
N PRO A 126 -11.63 5.53 6.28
CA PRO A 126 -10.56 5.41 7.25
C PRO A 126 -11.05 5.84 8.64
N ILE A 127 -10.55 5.18 9.70
CA ILE A 127 -10.84 5.56 11.09
C ILE A 127 -10.03 6.80 11.49
N VAL A 128 -8.84 6.95 10.90
CA VAL A 128 -7.94 8.08 11.10
C VAL A 128 -8.11 9.05 9.95
N ASN A 129 -8.08 10.37 10.24
CA ASN A 129 -8.08 11.37 9.18
C ASN A 129 -6.90 11.11 8.20
N PRO A 130 -7.14 11.06 6.88
CA PRO A 130 -6.09 10.83 5.87
C PRO A 130 -4.88 11.75 5.99
N ASP A 131 -5.06 13.01 6.38
CA ASP A 131 -3.96 13.95 6.57
C ASP A 131 -3.06 13.60 7.77
N ARG A 132 -3.53 12.70 8.65
CA ARG A 132 -2.80 12.23 9.82
C ARG A 132 -2.27 10.80 9.69
N PHE A 133 -2.24 10.23 8.50
CA PHE A 133 -1.72 8.87 8.29
C PHE A 133 -0.23 8.73 8.62
N ILE A 134 0.52 9.85 8.66
CA ILE A 134 1.94 9.85 9.01
C ILE A 134 2.14 9.78 10.53
N ASP A 135 1.24 10.33 11.35
CA ASP A 135 1.45 10.47 12.79
C ASP A 135 0.41 9.77 13.66
N ALA A 136 -0.65 9.26 13.06
CA ALA A 136 -1.74 8.63 13.80
C ALA A 136 -2.00 7.22 13.31
N TYR A 137 -2.13 6.30 14.25
CA TYR A 137 -2.45 4.89 13.98
C TYR A 137 -3.69 4.48 14.77
N ASN A 138 -4.62 3.84 14.08
CA ASN A 138 -5.73 3.11 14.70
C ASN A 138 -6.14 1.97 13.76
N SER A 139 -6.35 0.78 14.29
CA SER A 139 -6.76 -0.37 13.49
C SER A 139 -8.27 -0.58 13.56
N ARG A 140 -8.88 -0.88 12.41
CA ARG A 140 -10.29 -1.31 12.38
C ARG A 140 -10.46 -2.74 12.87
N ASN A 141 -9.48 -3.58 12.61
CA ASN A 141 -9.51 -5.02 12.88
C ASN A 141 -8.34 -5.41 13.79
N ASP A 142 -8.38 -4.99 15.08
CA ASP A 142 -7.27 -5.13 16.02
C ASP A 142 -6.75 -6.56 16.15
N LYS A 143 -7.67 -7.56 16.25
CA LYS A 143 -7.27 -8.97 16.35
C LYS A 143 -6.56 -9.47 15.08
N LEU A 144 -7.02 -9.04 13.91
CA LEU A 144 -6.37 -9.37 12.66
C LEU A 144 -4.99 -8.69 12.56
N ALA A 145 -4.92 -7.40 12.91
CA ALA A 145 -3.69 -6.63 12.93
C ALA A 145 -2.66 -7.25 13.90
N ASP A 146 -3.07 -7.65 15.11
CA ASP A 146 -2.20 -8.30 16.08
C ASP A 146 -1.64 -9.63 15.56
N LEU A 147 -2.48 -10.47 14.97
CA LEU A 147 -2.02 -11.75 14.43
C LEU A 147 -1.08 -11.55 13.23
N MET A 148 -1.37 -10.63 12.32
CA MET A 148 -0.51 -10.34 11.17
C MET A 148 0.84 -9.76 11.59
N ARG A 149 0.87 -8.90 12.63
CA ARG A 149 2.12 -8.40 13.22
C ARG A 149 2.96 -9.53 13.83
N ARG A 150 2.34 -10.40 14.63
CA ARG A 150 3.02 -11.55 15.25
C ARG A 150 3.59 -12.53 14.23
N MET A 151 3.00 -12.60 13.04
CA MET A 151 3.50 -13.37 11.91
C MET A 151 4.54 -12.62 11.06
N GLY A 152 4.87 -11.38 11.38
CA GLY A 152 5.87 -10.57 10.67
C GLY A 152 5.40 -10.02 9.32
N PHE A 153 4.08 -9.95 9.05
CA PHE A 153 3.56 -9.44 7.79
C PHE A 153 3.41 -7.92 7.76
N CYS A 154 3.34 -7.28 8.91
CA CYS A 154 3.25 -5.83 9.07
C CYS A 154 3.99 -5.37 10.33
N GLU A 155 4.22 -4.06 10.44
CA GLU A 155 5.00 -3.46 11.52
C GLU A 155 4.32 -3.49 12.89
N GLU A 156 5.13 -3.60 13.94
CA GLU A 156 4.63 -3.73 15.33
C GLU A 156 4.08 -2.43 15.92
N LYS A 157 4.59 -1.26 15.49
CA LYS A 157 4.41 0.01 16.21
C LYS A 157 3.52 1.04 15.51
N GLY A 158 2.72 0.67 14.50
CA GLY A 158 1.93 1.63 13.75
C GLY A 158 2.75 2.55 12.81
N SER A 159 4.04 2.30 12.65
CA SER A 159 4.95 3.06 11.79
C SER A 159 4.92 2.64 10.31
N GLY A 160 3.99 1.78 9.92
CA GLY A 160 3.91 1.28 8.54
C GLY A 160 3.70 2.39 7.53
N MET A 161 2.75 3.29 7.79
CA MET A 161 2.51 4.44 6.90
C MET A 161 3.68 5.43 6.91
N ASP A 162 4.34 5.67 8.03
CA ASP A 162 5.55 6.52 8.10
C ASP A 162 6.62 6.01 7.14
N LYS A 163 6.84 4.68 7.11
CA LYS A 163 7.76 4.04 6.16
C LYS A 163 7.32 4.23 4.72
N VAL A 164 6.02 4.09 4.44
CA VAL A 164 5.48 4.33 3.09
C VAL A 164 5.81 5.75 2.63
N PHE A 165 5.54 6.76 3.44
CA PHE A 165 5.85 8.16 3.13
C PHE A 165 7.36 8.40 3.02
N PHE A 166 8.15 7.86 3.96
CA PHE A 166 9.60 8.00 3.96
C PHE A 166 10.24 7.42 2.69
N TYR A 167 9.91 6.17 2.34
CA TYR A 167 10.47 5.54 1.14
C TYR A 167 9.94 6.15 -0.16
N ASN A 168 8.70 6.63 -0.17
CA ASN A 168 8.17 7.40 -1.30
C ASN A 168 9.00 8.68 -1.54
N GLU A 169 9.37 9.36 -0.46
CA GLU A 169 10.22 10.55 -0.53
C GLU A 169 11.65 10.20 -0.94
N LEU A 170 12.24 9.13 -0.37
CA LEU A 170 13.58 8.66 -0.71
C LEU A 170 13.73 8.31 -2.19
N TYR A 171 12.69 7.74 -2.79
CA TYR A 171 12.61 7.42 -4.23
C TYR A 171 12.22 8.65 -5.08
N GLN A 172 12.09 9.82 -4.48
CA GLN A 172 11.74 11.07 -5.16
C GLN A 172 10.40 11.01 -5.92
N LEU A 173 9.50 10.14 -5.50
CA LEU A 173 8.18 10.00 -6.12
C LEU A 173 7.29 11.20 -5.78
N PRO A 174 6.27 11.50 -6.60
CA PRO A 174 5.23 12.46 -6.27
C PRO A 174 4.58 12.15 -4.92
N PRO A 175 3.93 13.13 -4.28
CA PRO A 175 3.31 12.92 -2.98
C PRO A 175 2.22 11.86 -3.05
N ILE A 176 2.15 11.02 -2.01
CA ILE A 176 1.10 10.02 -1.88
C ILE A 176 -0.25 10.73 -1.80
N ASN A 177 -1.22 10.21 -2.54
CA ASN A 177 -2.58 10.71 -2.48
C ASN A 177 -3.49 9.73 -1.73
N VAL A 178 -4.26 10.24 -0.77
CA VAL A 178 -5.27 9.46 -0.05
C VAL A 178 -6.62 10.09 -0.29
N LEU A 179 -7.54 9.32 -0.83
CA LEU A 179 -8.90 9.76 -1.13
C LEU A 179 -9.93 8.85 -0.47
N VAL A 180 -11.00 9.47 0.02
CA VAL A 180 -12.21 8.77 0.46
C VAL A 180 -13.28 9.01 -0.60
N VAL A 181 -13.69 7.95 -1.28
CA VAL A 181 -14.68 8.02 -2.37
C VAL A 181 -15.66 6.85 -2.22
N GLU A 182 -16.96 7.14 -2.23
CA GLU A 182 -18.03 6.14 -2.16
C GLU A 182 -17.83 5.12 -1.02
N HIS A 183 -17.54 5.61 0.18
CA HIS A 183 -17.26 4.78 1.37
C HIS A 183 -16.08 3.81 1.20
N LYS A 184 -15.10 4.19 0.38
CA LYS A 184 -13.85 3.45 0.19
C LYS A 184 -12.66 4.37 0.43
N THR A 185 -11.61 3.80 0.97
CA THR A 185 -10.31 4.49 1.13
C THR A 185 -9.40 4.06 0.00
N ARG A 186 -8.87 5.01 -0.76
CA ARG A 186 -7.89 4.77 -1.82
C ARG A 186 -6.58 5.46 -1.49
N VAL A 187 -5.49 4.70 -1.50
CA VAL A 187 -4.13 5.21 -1.42
C VAL A 187 -3.47 5.05 -2.79
N THR A 188 -2.87 6.11 -3.31
CA THR A 188 -2.22 6.11 -4.63
C THR A 188 -0.75 6.48 -4.48
N ILE A 189 0.14 5.64 -5.00
CA ILE A 189 1.55 5.95 -5.27
C ILE A 189 1.71 6.21 -6.76
N TYR A 190 2.32 7.32 -7.11
CA TYR A 190 2.59 7.71 -8.50
C TYR A 190 3.99 7.30 -8.93
N SER A 191 4.17 7.04 -10.21
CA SER A 191 5.50 6.93 -10.82
C SER A 191 6.25 8.25 -10.71
N TYR A 192 7.57 8.20 -10.90
CA TYR A 192 8.41 9.39 -10.86
C TYR A 192 7.91 10.48 -11.82
N LYS A 193 7.91 11.72 -11.32
CA LYS A 193 7.72 12.95 -12.10
C LYS A 193 8.79 13.95 -11.70
N ALA A 194 9.36 14.65 -12.66
CA ALA A 194 10.25 15.77 -12.35
C ALA A 194 9.48 16.90 -11.61
N LEU A 195 10.17 17.68 -10.79
CA LEU A 195 9.54 18.76 -10.01
C LEU A 195 8.74 19.73 -10.90
N ASN A 196 9.22 20.00 -12.12
CA ASN A 196 8.54 20.90 -13.04
C ASN A 196 7.22 20.32 -13.57
N ASP A 197 7.09 18.99 -13.61
CA ASP A 197 5.90 18.29 -14.09
C ASP A 197 4.85 18.10 -12.98
N LEU A 198 5.22 18.37 -11.72
CA LEU A 198 4.27 18.38 -10.62
C LEU A 198 3.39 19.63 -10.71
N ASP A 199 2.09 19.44 -10.53
CA ASP A 199 1.17 20.57 -10.43
C ASP A 199 1.31 21.29 -9.07
N LYS A 200 0.61 22.44 -8.92
CA LYS A 200 0.67 23.23 -7.69
C LYS A 200 0.17 22.46 -6.46
N LYS A 201 -0.86 21.60 -6.62
CA LYS A 201 -1.43 20.83 -5.51
C LYS A 201 -0.47 19.71 -5.09
N GLU A 202 0.14 19.03 -6.05
CA GLU A 202 1.17 18.01 -5.81
C GLU A 202 2.37 18.63 -5.07
N LYS A 203 2.87 19.80 -5.50
CA LYS A 203 3.97 20.52 -4.81
C LYS A 203 3.63 20.87 -3.37
N ILE A 204 2.43 21.41 -3.12
CA ILE A 204 1.97 21.76 -1.76
C ILE A 204 1.88 20.50 -0.89
N ARG A 205 1.29 19.42 -1.43
CA ARG A 205 1.16 18.14 -0.72
C ARG A 205 2.53 17.51 -0.41
N ALA A 206 3.48 17.57 -1.34
CA ALA A 206 4.85 17.09 -1.11
C ALA A 206 5.55 17.87 0.00
N CYS A 207 5.41 19.20 0.04
CA CYS A 207 5.94 20.02 1.14
C CYS A 207 5.28 19.65 2.48
N TYR A 208 3.98 19.43 2.50
CA TYR A 208 3.24 19.03 3.70
C TYR A 208 3.72 17.67 4.21
N GLN A 209 3.80 16.66 3.34
CA GLN A 209 4.26 15.32 3.71
C GLN A 209 5.71 15.35 4.22
N HIS A 210 6.59 16.12 3.58
CA HIS A 210 7.96 16.33 4.05
C HIS A 210 8.01 16.96 5.44
N ALA A 211 7.18 17.99 5.71
CA ALA A 211 7.09 18.61 7.03
C ALA A 211 6.61 17.62 8.10
N CYS A 212 5.61 16.78 7.78
CA CYS A 212 5.12 15.74 8.69
C CYS A 212 6.20 14.69 8.98
N LEU A 213 6.93 14.22 7.97
CA LEU A 213 8.05 13.28 8.16
C LEU A 213 9.14 13.86 9.04
N LYS A 214 9.51 15.13 8.85
CA LYS A 214 10.47 15.82 9.71
C LYS A 214 9.97 15.91 11.15
N TYR A 215 8.69 16.24 11.33
CA TYR A 215 8.07 16.34 12.65
C TYR A 215 8.08 15.00 13.40
N VAL A 216 7.66 13.90 12.80
CA VAL A 216 7.66 12.57 13.47
C VAL A 216 9.06 12.03 13.70
N SER A 217 10.04 12.52 12.95
CA SER A 217 11.48 12.24 13.15
C SER A 217 12.14 13.14 14.19
N ASN A 218 11.39 13.99 14.89
CA ASN A 218 11.91 15.02 15.80
C ASN A 218 12.92 15.96 15.15
N ASP A 219 12.74 16.25 13.86
CA ASP A 219 13.58 17.14 13.06
C ASP A 219 12.73 18.33 12.55
N LYS A 220 13.38 19.34 12.01
CA LYS A 220 12.72 20.54 11.46
C LYS A 220 12.82 20.56 9.94
N MET A 221 11.69 20.86 9.29
CA MET A 221 11.73 21.21 7.89
C MET A 221 12.49 22.53 7.71
N THR A 222 13.47 22.55 6.83
CA THR A 222 14.24 23.72 6.44
C THR A 222 14.16 23.92 4.92
N ASN A 223 14.60 25.08 4.45
CA ASN A 223 14.72 25.32 3.01
C ASN A 223 15.68 24.28 2.39
N GLN A 224 16.81 24.00 3.06
CA GLN A 224 17.77 23.00 2.58
C GLN A 224 17.13 21.60 2.49
N SER A 225 16.45 21.15 3.57
CA SER A 225 15.82 19.82 3.54
C SER A 225 14.78 19.67 2.43
N LEU A 226 14.07 20.76 2.09
CA LEU A 226 13.11 20.75 0.99
C LEU A 226 13.80 20.76 -0.39
N ARG A 227 14.92 21.47 -0.52
CA ARG A 227 15.75 21.43 -1.72
C ARG A 227 16.30 20.02 -1.96
N ASP A 228 16.82 19.38 -0.90
CA ASP A 228 17.31 17.99 -0.95
C ASP A 228 16.19 17.03 -1.37
N ARG A 229 14.98 17.22 -0.81
CA ARG A 229 13.77 16.44 -1.18
C ARG A 229 13.48 16.50 -2.67
N PHE A 230 13.67 17.65 -3.30
CA PHE A 230 13.35 17.86 -4.71
C PHE A 230 14.59 17.86 -5.63
N LYS A 231 15.78 17.56 -5.09
CA LYS A 231 17.06 17.64 -5.82
C LYS A 231 17.23 18.98 -6.57
N ILE A 232 16.92 20.08 -5.89
CA ILE A 232 17.14 21.43 -6.43
C ILE A 232 18.57 21.80 -6.13
N GLU A 233 19.38 21.91 -7.21
CA GLU A 233 20.75 22.43 -7.14
C GLU A 233 20.74 23.96 -6.93
N ASP A 234 21.85 24.51 -6.39
CA ASP A 234 22.02 25.95 -6.15
C ASP A 234 22.09 26.77 -7.43
#